data_22a84c395206e50e20357aaef467fa9d
#
_entry.id   22a84c395206e50e20357aaef467fa9d
#
_cell.length_a   1.000
_cell.length_b   1.000
_cell.length_c   1.000
_cell.angle_alpha   90.00
_cell.angle_beta   90.00
_cell.angle_gamma   90.00
#
_symmetry.space_group_name_H-M   'P 1'
#
loop_
_entity.id
_entity.type
_entity.pdbx_description
1 polymer ?
#
loop_
_entity_poly.entity_id
_entity_poly.type
_entity_poly.pdbx_seq_one_letter_code
_entity_poly.pdbx_strand_id
1 'polypeptide(L)'
;MPAWICRTCGVQQPDTEQPPAGCPICNDERQYVGWGGQQWVTMAELGADRAVVVREEEPDLFGVGVQPSFAIGQRALLVRTPNGNVLWDCISLLDDAARDRITELGGIAAIGMSHPHFYGVNVEFADAFGARIFIPRADQQWIQRPSARVELFDDEVEPVPGLTLARIGGHFDGAAVLHWPAGSEGRGALLTGDTITVVQDREWVSFMWSYPNHIPLDEATVLDIARRAERFSFDRVYGGWWGRTVLKDGAAAVRRSADRYVARLHGERP
;
A
#
# COMPACT_ATOMS: atom_id res chain seq x y z
N MET A 1 -16.26 -13.71 17.85
CA MET A 1 -15.82 -12.37 18.35
C MET A 1 -15.54 -11.52 17.13
N PRO A 2 -15.83 -10.22 17.13
CA PRO A 2 -15.55 -9.38 15.98
C PRO A 2 -14.05 -9.05 15.87
N ALA A 3 -13.54 -8.92 14.64
CA ALA A 3 -12.27 -8.29 14.37
C ALA A 3 -12.49 -6.78 14.20
N TRP A 4 -11.86 -5.97 15.03
CA TRP A 4 -12.04 -4.53 15.06
C TRP A 4 -11.17 -3.84 14.03
N ILE A 5 -11.71 -2.87 13.31
CA ILE A 5 -11.01 -2.07 12.30
C ILE A 5 -10.82 -0.66 12.86
N CYS A 6 -9.58 -0.18 12.87
CA CYS A 6 -9.26 1.18 13.29
C CYS A 6 -9.87 2.22 12.32
N ARG A 7 -10.66 3.17 12.83
CA ARG A 7 -11.29 4.19 11.98
C ARG A 7 -10.29 5.21 11.40
N THR A 8 -9.07 5.30 11.98
CA THR A 8 -8.04 6.22 11.48
C THR A 8 -7.19 5.60 10.36
N CYS A 9 -6.56 4.43 10.58
CA CYS A 9 -5.71 3.82 9.55
C CYS A 9 -6.41 2.70 8.74
N GLY A 10 -7.54 2.18 9.22
CA GLY A 10 -8.27 1.12 8.51
C GLY A 10 -7.74 -0.29 8.74
N VAL A 11 -6.74 -0.47 9.60
CA VAL A 11 -6.12 -1.78 9.86
C VAL A 11 -6.95 -2.59 10.86
N GLN A 12 -7.15 -3.86 10.54
CA GLN A 12 -7.90 -4.81 11.36
C GLN A 12 -7.03 -5.38 12.49
N GLN A 13 -7.64 -5.47 13.68
CA GLN A 13 -7.05 -6.03 14.88
C GLN A 13 -7.50 -7.50 15.08
N PRO A 14 -6.90 -8.23 16.02
CA PRO A 14 -7.37 -9.58 16.36
C PRO A 14 -8.84 -9.62 16.82
N ASP A 15 -9.45 -10.81 16.74
CA ASP A 15 -10.81 -11.06 17.22
C ASP A 15 -10.87 -10.94 18.76
N THR A 16 -11.64 -9.97 19.26
CA THR A 16 -11.83 -9.74 20.71
C THR A 16 -13.27 -9.35 21.01
N GLU A 17 -13.73 -9.58 22.25
CA GLU A 17 -15.09 -9.19 22.67
C GLU A 17 -15.27 -7.67 22.70
N GLN A 18 -14.24 -6.97 23.13
CA GLN A 18 -14.21 -5.51 23.22
C GLN A 18 -13.12 -4.95 22.30
N PRO A 19 -13.29 -3.75 21.76
CA PRO A 19 -12.24 -3.12 20.96
C PRO A 19 -10.97 -2.89 21.79
N PRO A 20 -9.78 -2.96 21.17
CA PRO A 20 -8.52 -2.64 21.84
C PRO A 20 -8.50 -1.22 22.42
N ALA A 21 -7.72 -1.00 23.48
CA ALA A 21 -7.58 0.34 24.08
C ALA A 21 -6.96 1.37 23.14
N GLY A 22 -6.15 0.94 22.17
CA GLY A 22 -5.51 1.81 21.17
C GLY A 22 -5.01 1.02 19.98
N CYS A 23 -4.74 1.71 18.88
CA CYS A 23 -4.14 1.15 17.69
C CYS A 23 -2.62 1.40 17.72
N PRO A 24 -1.78 0.35 17.81
CA PRO A 24 -0.32 0.53 17.83
C PRO A 24 0.22 1.30 16.62
N ILE A 25 -0.39 1.12 15.46
CA ILE A 25 -0.01 1.81 14.21
C ILE A 25 -0.33 3.31 14.29
N CYS A 26 -1.49 3.69 14.85
CA CYS A 26 -1.88 5.11 14.98
C CYS A 26 -1.20 5.82 16.15
N ASN A 27 -0.69 5.08 17.14
CA ASN A 27 0.09 5.62 18.25
C ASN A 27 1.55 5.91 17.86
N ASP A 28 2.01 5.40 16.71
CA ASP A 28 3.32 5.73 16.15
C ASP A 28 3.31 7.17 15.57
N GLU A 29 4.44 7.87 15.63
CA GLU A 29 4.55 9.28 15.20
C GLU A 29 4.34 9.48 13.69
N ARG A 30 4.32 8.41 12.88
CA ARG A 30 4.00 8.46 11.44
C ARG A 30 2.52 8.60 11.16
N GLN A 31 1.68 8.43 12.20
CA GLN A 31 0.23 8.54 12.13
C GLN A 31 -0.28 9.40 13.30
N TYR A 32 -1.55 9.39 13.61
CA TYR A 32 -2.15 10.15 14.69
C TYR A 32 -3.39 9.45 15.27
N VAL A 33 -3.72 9.80 16.51
CA VAL A 33 -5.04 9.56 17.10
C VAL A 33 -5.78 10.89 17.16
N GLY A 34 -6.97 10.96 16.55
CA GLY A 34 -7.75 12.19 16.49
C GLY A 34 -8.24 12.68 17.87
N TRP A 35 -8.70 13.93 17.97
CA TRP A 35 -9.19 14.56 19.20
C TRP A 35 -10.33 13.78 19.89
N GLY A 36 -11.13 13.03 19.14
CA GLY A 36 -12.17 12.16 19.67
C GLY A 36 -11.67 10.85 20.29
N GLY A 37 -10.35 10.65 20.37
CA GLY A 37 -9.72 9.42 20.82
C GLY A 37 -9.80 8.30 19.78
N GLN A 38 -9.34 7.12 20.18
CA GLN A 38 -9.35 5.92 19.34
C GLN A 38 -10.79 5.48 19.07
N GLN A 39 -11.11 5.21 17.81
CA GLN A 39 -12.42 4.72 17.37
C GLN A 39 -12.28 3.45 16.54
N TRP A 40 -13.28 2.58 16.67
CA TRP A 40 -13.32 1.28 16.03
C TRP A 40 -14.63 1.05 15.29
N VAL A 41 -14.60 0.15 14.33
CA VAL A 41 -15.76 -0.35 13.59
C VAL A 41 -15.51 -1.80 13.23
N THR A 42 -16.59 -2.57 13.09
CA THR A 42 -16.52 -3.92 12.52
C THR A 42 -16.69 -3.86 11.00
N MET A 43 -16.30 -4.92 10.28
CA MET A 43 -16.50 -5.00 8.84
C MET A 43 -17.99 -4.97 8.46
N ALA A 44 -18.85 -5.59 9.29
CA ALA A 44 -20.31 -5.57 9.08
C ALA A 44 -20.89 -4.17 9.23
N GLU A 45 -20.49 -3.42 10.24
CA GLU A 45 -20.90 -2.01 10.41
C GLU A 45 -20.37 -1.13 9.28
N LEU A 46 -19.13 -1.34 8.84
CA LEU A 46 -18.54 -0.60 7.74
C LEU A 46 -19.27 -0.85 6.42
N GLY A 47 -19.64 -2.09 6.14
CA GLY A 47 -20.38 -2.48 4.95
C GLY A 47 -21.86 -2.04 4.93
N ALA A 48 -22.40 -1.52 6.04
CA ALA A 48 -23.79 -1.05 6.10
C ALA A 48 -24.03 0.24 5.28
N ASP A 49 -23.00 1.08 5.14
CA ASP A 49 -23.09 2.36 4.43
C ASP A 49 -21.98 2.57 3.38
N ARG A 50 -21.14 1.56 3.15
CA ARG A 50 -20.04 1.59 2.18
C ARG A 50 -20.00 0.33 1.34
N ALA A 51 -19.45 0.48 0.15
CA ALA A 51 -19.22 -0.62 -0.78
C ALA A 51 -17.79 -0.57 -1.33
N VAL A 52 -17.30 -1.70 -1.80
CA VAL A 52 -16.05 -1.78 -2.53
C VAL A 52 -16.30 -1.51 -4.01
N VAL A 53 -15.44 -0.73 -4.62
CA VAL A 53 -15.41 -0.51 -6.05
C VAL A 53 -14.15 -1.09 -6.66
N VAL A 54 -14.31 -1.78 -7.79
CA VAL A 54 -13.22 -2.34 -8.58
C VAL A 54 -13.24 -1.65 -9.94
N ARG A 55 -12.16 -0.93 -10.30
CA ARG A 55 -12.07 -0.15 -11.54
C ARG A 55 -10.78 -0.48 -12.27
N GLU A 56 -10.87 -0.60 -13.58
CA GLU A 56 -9.68 -0.73 -14.42
C GLU A 56 -8.88 0.58 -14.44
N GLU A 57 -7.58 0.49 -14.20
CA GLU A 57 -6.61 1.60 -14.27
C GLU A 57 -5.82 1.56 -15.59
N GLU A 58 -5.44 0.37 -16.04
CA GLU A 58 -4.89 0.03 -17.34
C GLU A 58 -5.13 -1.47 -17.61
N PRO A 59 -4.90 -1.98 -18.82
CA PRO A 59 -5.01 -3.41 -19.08
C PRO A 59 -4.26 -4.25 -18.05
N ASP A 60 -4.96 -5.22 -17.44
CA ASP A 60 -4.47 -6.10 -16.38
C ASP A 60 -4.13 -5.43 -15.03
N LEU A 61 -4.51 -4.17 -14.80
CA LEU A 61 -4.41 -3.48 -13.52
C LEU A 61 -5.77 -2.94 -13.07
N PHE A 62 -6.22 -3.33 -11.89
CA PHE A 62 -7.50 -2.88 -11.33
C PHE A 62 -7.29 -2.24 -9.96
N GLY A 63 -7.79 -1.02 -9.78
CA GLY A 63 -7.90 -0.39 -8.47
C GLY A 63 -9.07 -0.97 -7.68
N VAL A 64 -8.84 -1.24 -6.39
CA VAL A 64 -9.85 -1.74 -5.44
C VAL A 64 -9.92 -0.76 -4.27
N GLY A 65 -11.07 -0.16 -4.00
CA GLY A 65 -11.19 0.87 -2.96
C GLY A 65 -12.57 0.94 -2.35
N VAL A 66 -12.67 1.53 -1.15
CA VAL A 66 -13.93 1.69 -0.40
C VAL A 66 -14.60 3.01 -0.77
N GLN A 67 -15.90 3.00 -1.03
CA GLN A 67 -16.72 4.19 -1.28
C GLN A 67 -18.03 4.15 -0.48
N PRO A 68 -18.44 5.29 0.17
CA PRO A 68 -17.63 6.48 0.44
C PRO A 68 -16.30 6.17 1.11
N SER A 69 -15.29 7.05 0.94
CA SER A 69 -13.94 6.84 1.48
C SER A 69 -13.96 6.55 2.98
N PHE A 70 -13.08 5.66 3.42
CA PHE A 70 -12.91 5.28 4.83
C PHE A 70 -11.44 5.36 5.23
N ALA A 71 -11.18 5.66 6.51
CA ALA A 71 -9.85 5.81 7.08
C ALA A 71 -9.00 6.81 6.26
N ILE A 72 -7.80 6.43 5.84
CA ILE A 72 -6.92 7.26 5.00
C ILE A 72 -7.30 7.25 3.52
N GLY A 73 -8.32 6.47 3.13
CA GLY A 73 -8.88 6.49 1.78
C GLY A 73 -8.03 5.85 0.69
N GLN A 74 -7.10 4.98 1.07
CA GLN A 74 -6.23 4.26 0.14
C GLN A 74 -7.02 3.33 -0.78
N ARG A 75 -6.43 3.01 -1.94
CA ARG A 75 -6.82 1.91 -2.79
C ARG A 75 -5.74 0.84 -2.86
N ALA A 76 -6.15 -0.41 -2.97
CA ALA A 76 -5.31 -1.50 -3.38
C ALA A 76 -5.27 -1.60 -4.91
N LEU A 77 -4.29 -2.33 -5.45
CA LEU A 77 -4.14 -2.58 -6.88
C LEU A 77 -4.05 -4.08 -7.15
N LEU A 78 -4.99 -4.61 -7.92
CA LEU A 78 -4.96 -5.99 -8.39
C LEU A 78 -4.23 -6.05 -9.72
N VAL A 79 -3.02 -6.62 -9.72
CA VAL A 79 -2.23 -6.89 -10.91
C VAL A 79 -2.57 -8.29 -11.41
N ARG A 80 -3.08 -8.41 -12.64
CA ARG A 80 -3.36 -9.69 -13.28
C ARG A 80 -2.13 -10.19 -14.04
N THR A 81 -1.82 -11.46 -13.87
CA THR A 81 -0.76 -12.12 -14.64
C THR A 81 -1.17 -13.54 -15.02
N PRO A 82 -0.54 -14.12 -16.06
CA PRO A 82 -0.76 -15.54 -16.41
C PRO A 82 -0.36 -16.51 -15.29
N ASN A 83 0.49 -16.08 -14.36
CA ASN A 83 1.03 -16.89 -13.26
C ASN A 83 0.25 -16.76 -11.95
N GLY A 84 -0.87 -16.01 -11.96
CA GLY A 84 -1.70 -15.67 -10.80
C GLY A 84 -1.72 -14.18 -10.52
N ASN A 85 -2.81 -13.69 -9.93
CA ASN A 85 -2.96 -12.27 -9.64
C ASN A 85 -2.36 -11.91 -8.29
N VAL A 86 -1.79 -10.71 -8.19
CA VAL A 86 -1.27 -10.15 -6.95
C VAL A 86 -2.09 -8.92 -6.56
N LEU A 87 -2.63 -8.92 -5.35
CA LEU A 87 -3.17 -7.71 -4.73
C LEU A 87 -2.02 -6.97 -4.06
N TRP A 88 -1.74 -5.75 -4.53
CA TRP A 88 -0.80 -4.83 -3.93
C TRP A 88 -1.53 -3.92 -2.94
N ASP A 89 -1.11 -3.99 -1.67
CA ASP A 89 -1.79 -3.36 -0.54
C ASP A 89 -3.22 -3.87 -0.29
N CYS A 90 -3.86 -3.36 0.76
CA CYS A 90 -5.20 -3.76 1.11
C CYS A 90 -6.06 -2.58 1.54
N ILE A 91 -7.37 -2.80 1.53
CA ILE A 91 -8.39 -1.87 1.98
C ILE A 91 -9.10 -2.41 3.23
N SER A 92 -10.03 -1.64 3.79
CA SER A 92 -10.67 -1.95 5.08
C SER A 92 -11.98 -2.71 4.98
N LEU A 93 -12.41 -3.07 3.77
CA LEU A 93 -13.67 -3.77 3.52
C LEU A 93 -13.50 -4.80 2.40
N LEU A 94 -14.09 -5.97 2.59
CA LEU A 94 -14.35 -6.96 1.53
C LEU A 94 -15.84 -7.30 1.57
N ASP A 95 -16.60 -6.83 0.60
CA ASP A 95 -18.00 -7.19 0.40
C ASP A 95 -18.16 -8.31 -0.66
N ASP A 96 -19.35 -8.90 -0.73
CA ASP A 96 -19.62 -10.01 -1.63
C ASP A 96 -19.49 -9.60 -3.11
N ALA A 97 -19.89 -8.38 -3.47
CA ALA A 97 -19.78 -7.88 -4.84
C ALA A 97 -18.30 -7.76 -5.28
N ALA A 98 -17.44 -7.28 -4.40
CA ALA A 98 -15.99 -7.24 -4.66
C ALA A 98 -15.38 -8.64 -4.75
N ARG A 99 -15.79 -9.54 -3.87
CA ARG A 99 -15.36 -10.95 -3.92
C ARG A 99 -15.70 -11.59 -5.24
N ASP A 100 -16.95 -11.45 -5.69
CA ASP A 100 -17.42 -11.97 -6.97
C ASP A 100 -16.64 -11.36 -8.13
N ARG A 101 -16.50 -10.03 -8.14
CA ARG A 101 -15.77 -9.33 -9.19
C ARG A 101 -14.29 -9.73 -9.27
N ILE A 102 -13.62 -9.84 -8.14
CA ILE A 102 -12.21 -10.29 -8.09
C ILE A 102 -12.11 -11.75 -8.54
N THR A 103 -13.09 -12.59 -8.18
CA THR A 103 -13.15 -14.00 -8.67
C THR A 103 -13.29 -14.06 -10.18
N GLU A 104 -14.15 -13.24 -10.80
CA GLU A 104 -14.26 -13.13 -12.27
C GLU A 104 -12.96 -12.71 -12.93
N LEU A 105 -12.16 -11.86 -12.25
CA LEU A 105 -10.85 -11.43 -12.72
C LEU A 105 -9.75 -12.48 -12.53
N GLY A 106 -10.06 -13.63 -11.92
CA GLY A 106 -9.13 -14.76 -11.71
C GLY A 106 -8.68 -14.96 -10.26
N GLY A 107 -9.32 -14.28 -9.29
CA GLY A 107 -9.00 -14.37 -7.86
C GLY A 107 -7.71 -13.67 -7.47
N ILE A 108 -7.16 -14.02 -6.30
CA ILE A 108 -5.89 -13.51 -5.75
C ILE A 108 -5.02 -14.69 -5.37
N ALA A 109 -3.83 -14.80 -5.93
CA ALA A 109 -2.83 -15.82 -5.58
C ALA A 109 -1.91 -15.36 -4.44
N ALA A 110 -1.61 -14.06 -4.39
CA ALA A 110 -0.77 -13.47 -3.36
C ALA A 110 -1.18 -12.01 -3.07
N ILE A 111 -0.88 -11.55 -1.86
CA ILE A 111 -1.05 -10.17 -1.40
C ILE A 111 0.33 -9.64 -1.03
N GLY A 112 0.78 -8.55 -1.63
CA GLY A 112 2.02 -7.87 -1.28
C GLY A 112 1.70 -6.60 -0.50
N MET A 113 2.38 -6.37 0.62
CA MET A 113 2.15 -5.21 1.49
C MET A 113 3.27 -4.19 1.35
N SER A 114 2.91 -2.94 1.11
CA SER A 114 3.88 -1.85 1.04
C SER A 114 4.38 -1.42 2.41
N HIS A 115 3.49 -1.23 3.38
CA HIS A 115 3.80 -0.77 4.73
C HIS A 115 2.57 -0.90 5.67
N PRO A 116 2.74 -0.75 7.01
CA PRO A 116 1.69 -1.00 8.00
C PRO A 116 0.38 -0.23 7.84
N HIS A 117 0.40 1.02 7.35
CA HIS A 117 -0.84 1.81 7.19
C HIS A 117 -1.80 1.20 6.17
N PHE A 118 -1.31 0.37 5.25
CA PHE A 118 -2.08 -0.22 4.16
C PHE A 118 -2.43 -1.70 4.38
N TYR A 119 -2.21 -2.24 5.59
CA TYR A 119 -2.54 -3.64 5.88
C TYR A 119 -4.05 -3.93 5.79
N GLY A 120 -4.91 -2.94 6.08
CA GLY A 120 -6.36 -3.09 5.93
C GLY A 120 -6.93 -4.35 6.57
N VAL A 121 -7.78 -5.07 5.84
CA VAL A 121 -8.32 -6.39 6.22
C VAL A 121 -7.65 -7.51 5.42
N ASN A 122 -6.32 -7.50 5.33
CA ASN A 122 -5.53 -8.41 4.49
C ASN A 122 -5.78 -9.89 4.78
N VAL A 123 -6.05 -10.27 6.03
CA VAL A 123 -6.36 -11.65 6.41
C VAL A 123 -7.71 -12.09 5.84
N GLU A 124 -8.72 -11.20 5.80
CA GLU A 124 -10.03 -11.51 5.20
C GLU A 124 -9.90 -11.75 3.68
N PHE A 125 -9.12 -10.92 2.98
CA PHE A 125 -8.82 -11.14 1.56
C PHE A 125 -8.04 -12.44 1.36
N ALA A 126 -7.03 -12.69 2.18
CA ALA A 126 -6.21 -13.90 2.07
C ALA A 126 -7.04 -15.18 2.31
N ASP A 127 -7.95 -15.16 3.29
CA ASP A 127 -8.82 -16.31 3.59
C ASP A 127 -9.87 -16.52 2.49
N ALA A 128 -10.47 -15.43 1.98
CA ALA A 128 -11.48 -15.51 0.93
C ALA A 128 -10.95 -16.11 -0.39
N PHE A 129 -9.69 -15.85 -0.73
CA PHE A 129 -9.09 -16.30 -2.00
C PHE A 129 -8.02 -17.40 -1.85
N GLY A 130 -7.70 -17.81 -0.62
CA GLY A 130 -6.63 -18.79 -0.38
C GLY A 130 -5.23 -18.21 -0.62
N ALA A 131 -5.07 -16.87 -0.59
CA ALA A 131 -3.86 -16.17 -0.94
C ALA A 131 -2.80 -16.20 0.17
N ARG A 132 -1.51 -16.10 -0.19
CA ARG A 132 -0.39 -15.83 0.72
C ARG A 132 -0.24 -14.32 0.92
N ILE A 133 0.19 -13.87 2.09
CA ILE A 133 0.45 -12.47 2.41
C ILE A 133 1.95 -12.27 2.59
N PHE A 134 2.55 -11.44 1.76
CA PHE A 134 3.98 -11.13 1.84
C PHE A 134 4.20 -9.80 2.56
N ILE A 135 4.95 -9.86 3.68
CA ILE A 135 5.30 -8.70 4.51
C ILE A 135 6.81 -8.66 4.70
N PRO A 136 7.48 -7.52 4.50
CA PRO A 136 8.88 -7.37 4.85
C PRO A 136 9.13 -7.70 6.33
N ARG A 137 10.16 -8.53 6.62
CA ARG A 137 10.50 -8.93 8.00
C ARG A 137 10.78 -7.73 8.90
N ALA A 138 11.31 -6.65 8.37
CA ALA A 138 11.57 -5.43 9.11
C ALA A 138 10.29 -4.78 9.70
N ASP A 139 9.11 -5.07 9.10
CA ASP A 139 7.82 -4.57 9.57
C ASP A 139 6.99 -5.62 10.34
N GLN A 140 7.59 -6.78 10.69
CA GLN A 140 6.93 -7.86 11.41
C GLN A 140 6.22 -7.40 12.69
N GLN A 141 6.81 -6.47 13.43
CA GLN A 141 6.24 -5.92 14.67
C GLN A 141 4.88 -5.22 14.49
N TRP A 142 4.56 -4.80 13.26
CA TRP A 142 3.33 -4.10 12.92
C TRP A 142 2.19 -5.03 12.52
N ILE A 143 2.40 -6.34 12.47
CA ILE A 143 1.36 -7.31 12.17
C ILE A 143 0.39 -7.36 13.35
N GLN A 144 -0.80 -6.77 13.18
CA GLN A 144 -1.80 -6.71 14.24
C GLN A 144 -2.63 -7.99 14.31
N ARG A 145 -3.01 -8.56 13.17
CA ARG A 145 -3.77 -9.80 13.08
C ARG A 145 -2.89 -10.94 12.53
N PRO A 146 -2.38 -11.85 13.39
CA PRO A 146 -1.58 -12.97 12.94
C PRO A 146 -2.37 -13.93 12.05
N SER A 147 -1.72 -14.48 11.03
CA SER A 147 -2.28 -15.50 10.15
C SER A 147 -1.20 -16.46 9.69
N ALA A 148 -1.54 -17.74 9.54
CA ALA A 148 -0.64 -18.74 8.94
C ALA A 148 -0.35 -18.49 7.45
N ARG A 149 -1.07 -17.55 6.82
CA ARG A 149 -0.85 -17.14 5.43
C ARG A 149 0.24 -16.08 5.26
N VAL A 150 0.76 -15.52 6.37
CA VAL A 150 1.81 -14.51 6.35
C VAL A 150 3.16 -15.18 6.09
N GLU A 151 3.83 -14.71 5.05
CA GLU A 151 5.19 -15.06 4.69
C GLU A 151 6.08 -13.81 4.81
N LEU A 152 7.12 -13.91 5.63
CA LEU A 152 8.07 -12.82 5.84
C LEU A 152 9.23 -12.96 4.85
N PHE A 153 9.59 -11.84 4.21
CA PHE A 153 10.75 -11.76 3.32
C PHE A 153 11.72 -10.66 3.78
N ASP A 154 12.98 -10.75 3.37
CA ASP A 154 14.01 -9.80 3.80
C ASP A 154 14.17 -8.64 2.81
N ASP A 155 14.77 -8.87 1.67
CA ASP A 155 15.03 -7.80 0.69
C ASP A 155 14.09 -7.86 -0.52
N GLU A 156 13.96 -9.05 -1.14
CA GLU A 156 13.13 -9.24 -2.34
C GLU A 156 12.46 -10.62 -2.34
N VAL A 157 11.30 -10.70 -2.99
CA VAL A 157 10.59 -11.94 -3.26
C VAL A 157 9.76 -11.80 -4.54
N GLU A 158 9.58 -12.89 -5.27
CA GLU A 158 8.58 -13.00 -6.34
C GLU A 158 7.32 -13.66 -5.78
N PRO A 159 6.26 -12.90 -5.47
CA PRO A 159 5.01 -13.47 -4.94
C PRO A 159 4.33 -14.39 -5.97
N VAL A 160 4.50 -14.07 -7.26
CA VAL A 160 4.23 -14.91 -8.41
C VAL A 160 5.30 -14.63 -9.47
N PRO A 161 5.63 -15.59 -10.39
CA PRO A 161 6.62 -15.37 -11.42
C PRO A 161 6.34 -14.13 -12.27
N GLY A 162 7.35 -13.26 -12.41
CA GLY A 162 7.28 -12.03 -13.21
C GLY A 162 6.85 -10.77 -12.45
N LEU A 163 6.59 -10.85 -11.14
CA LEU A 163 6.38 -9.70 -10.26
C LEU A 163 7.41 -9.72 -9.14
N THR A 164 8.08 -8.60 -8.89
CA THR A 164 9.07 -8.47 -7.82
C THR A 164 8.57 -7.55 -6.72
N LEU A 165 8.45 -8.07 -5.51
CA LEU A 165 8.28 -7.32 -4.29
C LEU A 165 9.65 -6.99 -3.73
N ALA A 166 9.95 -5.70 -3.51
CA ALA A 166 11.25 -5.27 -3.03
C ALA A 166 11.14 -4.28 -1.88
N ARG A 167 11.84 -4.56 -0.79
CA ARG A 167 12.00 -3.63 0.33
C ARG A 167 12.93 -2.49 -0.07
N ILE A 168 12.46 -1.26 0.03
CA ILE A 168 13.27 -0.06 -0.23
C ILE A 168 13.40 0.86 0.99
N GLY A 169 12.63 0.64 2.05
CA GLY A 169 12.71 1.38 3.31
C GLY A 169 12.14 2.80 3.23
N GLY A 170 12.54 3.65 4.17
CA GLY A 170 12.20 5.05 4.26
C GLY A 170 11.00 5.33 5.15
N HIS A 171 9.79 5.34 4.61
CA HIS A 171 8.56 5.61 5.37
C HIS A 171 8.37 4.64 6.55
N PHE A 172 8.68 3.36 6.36
CA PHE A 172 8.88 2.33 7.37
C PHE A 172 10.15 1.56 7.04
N ASP A 173 10.72 0.87 8.03
CA ASP A 173 11.95 0.08 7.83
C ASP A 173 11.74 -1.03 6.78
N GLY A 174 10.54 -1.60 6.75
CA GLY A 174 10.12 -2.60 5.77
C GLY A 174 9.38 -2.02 4.56
N ALA A 175 9.28 -0.70 4.42
CA ALA A 175 8.53 -0.13 3.29
C ALA A 175 9.00 -0.70 1.95
N ALA A 176 8.04 -1.18 1.15
CA ALA A 176 8.31 -1.93 -0.07
C ALA A 176 7.62 -1.32 -1.30
N VAL A 177 8.03 -1.80 -2.47
CA VAL A 177 7.40 -1.52 -3.77
C VAL A 177 7.13 -2.82 -4.50
N LEU A 178 6.16 -2.81 -5.41
CA LEU A 178 5.92 -3.91 -6.36
C LEU A 178 6.32 -3.46 -7.76
N HIS A 179 7.28 -4.14 -8.36
CA HIS A 179 7.67 -3.95 -9.75
C HIS A 179 6.90 -4.90 -10.67
N TRP A 180 6.25 -4.33 -11.67
CA TRP A 180 5.49 -5.04 -12.70
C TRP A 180 6.06 -4.73 -14.10
N PRO A 181 6.97 -5.57 -14.63
CA PRO A 181 7.64 -5.33 -15.92
C PRO A 181 6.68 -5.25 -17.12
N ALA A 182 5.57 -6.01 -17.09
CA ALA A 182 4.59 -6.02 -18.17
C ALA A 182 3.65 -4.80 -18.17
N GLY A 183 3.61 -4.03 -17.08
CA GLY A 183 2.82 -2.80 -16.97
C GLY A 183 3.28 -1.71 -17.93
N SER A 184 2.47 -0.66 -18.09
CA SER A 184 2.78 0.44 -19.02
C SER A 184 3.09 -0.05 -20.43
N GLU A 185 2.28 -1.00 -20.94
CA GLU A 185 2.47 -1.56 -22.30
C GLU A 185 3.85 -2.23 -22.47
N GLY A 186 4.36 -2.87 -21.42
CA GLY A 186 5.67 -3.54 -21.42
C GLY A 186 6.86 -2.62 -21.11
N ARG A 187 6.63 -1.32 -20.78
CA ARG A 187 7.69 -0.42 -20.35
C ARG A 187 7.94 -0.45 -18.84
N GLY A 188 7.13 -1.22 -18.10
CA GLY A 188 7.20 -1.42 -16.66
C GLY A 188 6.41 -0.40 -15.86
N ALA A 189 5.91 -0.86 -14.71
CA ALA A 189 5.25 -0.03 -13.72
C ALA A 189 5.81 -0.32 -12.32
N LEU A 190 5.88 0.71 -11.47
CA LEU A 190 6.24 0.61 -10.07
C LEU A 190 5.03 1.02 -9.22
N LEU A 191 4.57 0.12 -8.34
CA LEU A 191 3.50 0.36 -7.38
C LEU A 191 4.16 0.64 -6.03
N THR A 192 3.90 1.79 -5.41
CA THR A 192 4.86 2.35 -4.45
C THR A 192 4.31 2.59 -3.03
N GLY A 193 3.01 2.48 -2.79
CA GLY A 193 2.45 2.87 -1.49
C GLY A 193 2.86 4.31 -1.11
N ASP A 194 3.36 4.48 0.11
CA ASP A 194 3.72 5.79 0.67
C ASP A 194 5.22 6.09 0.65
N THR A 195 6.07 5.09 0.42
CA THR A 195 7.51 5.33 0.41
C THR A 195 7.96 6.21 -0.77
N ILE A 196 7.23 6.15 -1.90
CA ILE A 196 7.33 7.06 -3.04
C ILE A 196 5.91 7.51 -3.38
N THR A 197 5.45 8.62 -2.80
CA THR A 197 4.08 9.10 -2.98
C THR A 197 3.94 9.99 -4.21
N VAL A 198 3.01 9.66 -5.10
CA VAL A 198 2.64 10.56 -6.22
C VAL A 198 1.87 11.74 -5.68
N VAL A 199 2.40 12.96 -5.89
CA VAL A 199 1.84 14.21 -5.39
C VAL A 199 0.78 14.81 -6.32
N GLN A 200 0.24 16.01 -6.01
CA GLN A 200 -0.82 16.66 -6.80
C GLN A 200 -0.37 16.98 -8.24
N ASP A 201 0.87 17.42 -8.42
CA ASP A 201 1.51 17.51 -9.72
C ASP A 201 1.99 16.12 -10.14
N ARG A 202 1.28 15.49 -11.07
CA ARG A 202 1.48 14.09 -11.50
C ARG A 202 2.79 13.82 -12.24
N GLU A 203 3.62 14.83 -12.42
CA GLU A 203 4.98 14.67 -12.94
C GLU A 203 6.03 14.46 -11.83
N TRP A 204 5.58 14.51 -10.55
CA TRP A 204 6.45 14.47 -9.38
C TRP A 204 5.99 13.47 -8.33
N VAL A 205 6.95 13.03 -7.51
CA VAL A 205 6.72 12.24 -6.30
C VAL A 205 7.28 12.95 -5.07
N SER A 206 6.99 12.44 -3.87
CA SER A 206 7.55 12.92 -2.61
C SER A 206 7.82 11.76 -1.66
N PHE A 207 8.58 12.07 -0.61
CA PHE A 207 9.08 11.12 0.38
C PHE A 207 8.88 11.73 1.78
N MET A 208 8.25 11.03 2.71
CA MET A 208 8.01 11.55 4.04
C MET A 208 8.17 10.45 5.10
N TRP A 209 8.65 10.84 6.26
CA TRP A 209 8.52 10.02 7.46
C TRP A 209 7.06 9.95 7.90
N SER A 210 6.40 11.11 8.04
CA SER A 210 4.97 11.19 8.34
C SER A 210 4.27 12.19 7.42
N TYR A 211 3.29 11.72 6.65
CA TYR A 211 2.44 12.58 5.82
C TYR A 211 1.46 13.41 6.64
N PRO A 212 0.69 12.84 7.62
CA PRO A 212 -0.25 13.64 8.39
C PRO A 212 0.43 14.68 9.30
N ASN A 213 1.62 14.39 9.79
CA ASN A 213 2.37 15.29 10.68
C ASN A 213 3.42 16.13 9.95
N HIS A 214 3.51 16.01 8.59
CA HIS A 214 4.45 16.74 7.74
C HIS A 214 5.92 16.60 8.14
N ILE A 215 6.31 15.42 8.66
CA ILE A 215 7.70 15.15 9.05
C ILE A 215 8.47 14.63 7.83
N PRO A 216 9.53 15.31 7.38
CA PRO A 216 10.31 14.89 6.22
C PRO A 216 11.19 13.67 6.55
N LEU A 217 11.65 12.98 5.52
CA LEU A 217 12.81 12.08 5.59
C LEU A 217 14.10 12.88 5.46
N ASP A 218 15.19 12.32 5.95
CA ASP A 218 16.53 12.87 5.76
C ASP A 218 17.07 12.60 4.34
N GLU A 219 18.10 13.35 3.95
CA GLU A 219 18.74 13.28 2.64
C GLU A 219 19.22 11.87 2.28
N ALA A 220 19.94 11.21 3.21
CA ALA A 220 20.56 9.92 2.94
C ALA A 220 19.48 8.86 2.65
N THR A 221 18.38 8.89 3.40
CA THR A 221 17.24 8.00 3.23
C THR A 221 16.54 8.25 1.88
N VAL A 222 16.30 9.50 1.50
CA VAL A 222 15.66 9.84 0.22
C VAL A 222 16.51 9.40 -0.97
N LEU A 223 17.81 9.63 -0.93
CA LEU A 223 18.73 9.19 -1.99
C LEU A 223 18.84 7.65 -2.06
N ASP A 224 18.79 6.95 -0.92
CA ASP A 224 18.78 5.48 -0.89
C ASP A 224 17.49 4.91 -1.51
N ILE A 225 16.32 5.48 -1.20
CA ILE A 225 15.05 5.10 -1.83
C ILE A 225 15.13 5.23 -3.35
N ALA A 226 15.59 6.39 -3.84
CA ALA A 226 15.72 6.64 -5.28
C ALA A 226 16.68 5.64 -5.94
N ARG A 227 17.86 5.42 -5.35
CA ARG A 227 18.87 4.47 -5.83
C ARG A 227 18.35 3.02 -5.89
N ARG A 228 17.57 2.60 -4.87
CA ARG A 228 16.97 1.26 -4.85
C ARG A 228 15.86 1.12 -5.90
N ALA A 229 15.06 2.16 -6.12
CA ALA A 229 14.02 2.16 -7.14
C ALA A 229 14.62 2.12 -8.56
N GLU A 230 15.77 2.77 -8.81
CA GLU A 230 16.46 2.77 -10.10
C GLU A 230 16.95 1.39 -10.58
N ARG A 231 16.96 0.39 -9.71
CA ARG A 231 17.27 -1.00 -10.10
C ARG A 231 16.20 -1.60 -11.01
N PHE A 232 15.00 -1.03 -11.02
CA PHE A 232 13.87 -1.46 -11.81
C PHE A 232 13.68 -0.58 -13.04
N SER A 233 13.28 -1.19 -14.15
CA SER A 233 12.87 -0.46 -15.35
C SER A 233 11.36 -0.20 -15.28
N PHE A 234 10.95 1.07 -15.18
CA PHE A 234 9.53 1.43 -15.15
C PHE A 234 9.29 2.81 -15.76
N ASP A 235 8.18 2.93 -16.45
CA ASP A 235 7.70 4.17 -17.07
C ASP A 235 6.54 4.79 -16.27
N ARG A 236 5.74 3.98 -15.56
CA ARG A 236 4.65 4.45 -14.71
C ARG A 236 4.92 4.24 -13.23
N VAL A 237 4.37 5.15 -12.40
CA VAL A 237 4.35 5.00 -10.94
C VAL A 237 2.91 5.07 -10.47
N TYR A 238 2.47 4.04 -9.74
CA TYR A 238 1.14 3.99 -9.14
C TYR A 238 1.25 4.18 -7.62
N GLY A 239 0.74 5.31 -7.11
CA GLY A 239 0.61 5.56 -5.67
C GLY A 239 -0.64 4.91 -5.07
N GLY A 240 -0.84 5.08 -3.75
CA GLY A 240 -1.89 4.42 -2.97
C GLY A 240 -3.32 4.99 -3.12
N TRP A 241 -3.56 6.03 -3.91
CA TRP A 241 -4.88 6.68 -4.05
C TRP A 241 -5.32 6.80 -5.50
N TRP A 242 -6.65 6.91 -5.69
CA TRP A 242 -7.24 7.13 -7.00
C TRP A 242 -6.67 8.37 -7.69
N GLY A 243 -6.30 8.21 -8.97
CA GLY A 243 -5.72 9.28 -9.78
C GLY A 243 -4.32 9.74 -9.34
N ARG A 244 -3.65 9.03 -8.44
CA ARG A 244 -2.26 9.28 -8.04
C ARG A 244 -1.33 8.40 -8.87
N THR A 245 -1.12 8.81 -10.13
CA THR A 245 -0.29 8.04 -11.09
C THR A 245 0.61 8.99 -11.87
N VAL A 246 1.89 8.68 -11.94
CA VAL A 246 2.81 9.23 -12.94
C VAL A 246 2.69 8.37 -14.19
N LEU A 247 2.17 8.94 -15.28
CA LEU A 247 1.78 8.18 -16.48
C LEU A 247 2.94 7.86 -17.43
N LYS A 248 4.06 8.58 -17.32
CA LYS A 248 5.25 8.42 -18.17
C LYS A 248 6.50 8.93 -17.47
N ASP A 249 7.66 8.48 -17.92
CA ASP A 249 8.96 8.92 -17.40
C ASP A 249 9.08 8.69 -15.87
N GLY A 250 8.46 7.62 -15.33
CA GLY A 250 8.35 7.36 -13.91
C GLY A 250 9.69 7.28 -13.19
N ALA A 251 10.68 6.57 -13.76
CA ALA A 251 12.01 6.48 -13.19
C ALA A 251 12.71 7.86 -13.10
N ALA A 252 12.60 8.67 -14.17
CA ALA A 252 13.11 10.03 -14.17
C ALA A 252 12.35 10.94 -13.18
N ALA A 253 11.02 10.71 -13.00
CA ALA A 253 10.22 11.43 -12.01
C ALA A 253 10.70 11.16 -10.59
N VAL A 254 11.01 9.92 -10.25
CA VAL A 254 11.54 9.55 -8.93
C VAL A 254 12.89 10.23 -8.70
N ARG A 255 13.83 10.15 -9.67
CA ARG A 255 15.17 10.75 -9.54
C ARG A 255 15.08 12.28 -9.37
N ARG A 256 14.44 13.01 -10.30
CA ARG A 256 14.35 14.48 -10.22
C ARG A 256 13.61 14.95 -8.96
N SER A 257 12.68 14.14 -8.44
CA SER A 257 11.98 14.46 -7.21
C SER A 257 12.87 14.30 -5.98
N ALA A 258 13.72 13.26 -5.94
CA ALA A 258 14.71 13.09 -4.88
C ALA A 258 15.72 14.24 -4.88
N ASP A 259 16.27 14.60 -6.05
CA ASP A 259 17.20 15.71 -6.19
C ASP A 259 16.57 17.04 -5.75
N ARG A 260 15.32 17.33 -6.17
CA ARG A 260 14.57 18.51 -5.74
C ARG A 260 14.33 18.52 -4.23
N TYR A 261 13.97 17.36 -3.67
CA TYR A 261 13.72 17.22 -2.22
C TYR A 261 14.98 17.55 -1.42
N VAL A 262 16.12 16.98 -1.78
CA VAL A 262 17.43 17.22 -1.15
C VAL A 262 17.85 18.69 -1.29
N ALA A 263 17.75 19.26 -2.48
CA ALA A 263 18.01 20.69 -2.71
C ALA A 263 17.18 21.58 -1.77
N ARG A 264 15.89 21.24 -1.55
CA ARG A 264 15.04 21.99 -0.62
C ARG A 264 15.42 21.81 0.85
N LEU A 265 15.94 20.65 1.27
CA LEU A 265 16.49 20.45 2.62
C LEU A 265 17.70 21.37 2.87
N HIS A 266 18.51 21.63 1.84
CA HIS A 266 19.65 22.55 1.90
C HIS A 266 19.29 24.03 1.67
N GLY A 267 18.00 24.36 1.49
CA GLY A 267 17.54 25.73 1.25
C GLY A 267 17.79 26.23 -0.16
N GLU A 268 18.24 25.38 -1.08
CA GLU A 268 18.46 25.70 -2.48
C GLU A 268 17.13 25.93 -3.21
N ARG A 269 17.14 26.82 -4.21
CA ARG A 269 15.99 27.04 -5.09
C ARG A 269 16.31 26.38 -6.43
N PRO A 270 15.47 25.40 -6.89
CA PRO A 270 15.64 24.79 -8.21
C PRO A 270 15.40 25.80 -9.32
#